data_b6e8798c740902a0575c6be740417104
#
_entry.id   b6e8798c740902a0575c6be740417104
#
_cell.length_a   1.000
_cell.length_b   1.000
_cell.length_c   1.000
_cell.angle_alpha   90.00
_cell.angle_beta   90.00
_cell.angle_gamma   90.00
#
_symmetry.space_group_name_H-M   'P 1'
#
loop_
_entity.id
_entity.type
_entity.pdbx_description
1 polymer ?
#
loop_
_entity_poly.entity_id
_entity_poly.type
_entity_poly.pdbx_seq_one_letter_code
_entity_poly.pdbx_strand_id
1 'polypeptide(L)'
;MTILENIRGPHDLKALSEAQLDELAEDIRQFLVRAVARTGGHLGPNLGVVELSIALHRAFDSPVDRILWDTGHQSYVHKLLTGRQDFSKLRVKGGLSGYPSREESEHDVIENSHASTVLGWADGIAKAHQVLGRSDHVVAVIGDGALTGGMAWEALNNIAAARDRPLIIVVNDNERSYGPTIGGLANHLATLRTTDGYERFLSWGKGVLQQTPVIGQPLYESLHGAKKGFKDAFAPQGMFEDLGLKYVGPIDGHDIAAVESALHRAKRFHGPVLVHCLTEKGRGYPPALRDEADRFHTVGAMDPLTCAPLVPSGAPSWTSVFGDEIAAIGAERPDVVAITAAMLHPVGLTKFAEAFPDRVWDVGIAEQHAAVCAAGLATAGLHPVVAVYATFLNRAFDQLLMDVALHKCGVTFVLDRAGVTGPDGPSHNGMWDMSMLQVVPGLRIAAPRDADELRAELREAVDIDDVPTVIRFPKESVGEPVPAIDRIGGMDVLHRADDPDVLLVAVGVLAPVCLKAADLLAGGGIRCTVVDPRWVKPVDEQLAPLAERHRLVAVVEDNSRAGGVGSAVGQALRDAGVDVPLRTFGIPDQFLAHGKRAEVLADIGLTPVEVAGRISAALAAKEAATRTEESGA
;
A
#
# COMPACT_ATOMS: atom_id res chain seq x y z
N MET A 1 11.99 -5.50 35.85
CA MET A 1 11.29 -4.36 35.28
C MET A 1 12.23 -3.81 34.22
N THR A 2 11.82 -3.81 32.94
CA THR A 2 12.64 -3.33 31.84
C THR A 2 12.65 -1.79 31.80
N ILE A 3 13.62 -1.18 31.12
CA ILE A 3 13.62 0.29 30.94
C ILE A 3 12.39 0.71 30.17
N LEU A 4 11.97 -0.05 29.15
CA LEU A 4 10.80 0.23 28.33
C LEU A 4 9.52 0.38 29.16
N GLU A 5 9.31 -0.43 30.21
CA GLU A 5 8.13 -0.33 31.08
C GLU A 5 8.00 1.02 31.81
N ASN A 6 9.09 1.77 31.92
CA ASN A 6 9.11 3.08 32.57
C ASN A 6 8.90 4.25 31.60
N ILE A 7 8.93 4.01 30.29
CA ILE A 7 8.72 5.04 29.27
C ILE A 7 7.22 5.28 29.11
N ARG A 8 6.76 6.48 29.48
CA ARG A 8 5.37 6.93 29.33
C ARG A 8 5.20 7.94 28.19
N GLY A 9 6.30 8.56 27.78
CA GLY A 9 6.33 9.52 26.71
C GLY A 9 7.76 9.92 26.32
N PRO A 10 7.93 10.70 25.24
CA PRO A 10 9.26 11.09 24.74
C PRO A 10 10.15 11.83 25.75
N HIS A 11 9.55 12.53 26.71
CA HIS A 11 10.29 13.28 27.73
C HIS A 11 11.11 12.36 28.64
N ASP A 12 10.67 11.12 28.88
CA ASP A 12 11.37 10.16 29.74
C ASP A 12 12.71 9.73 29.12
N LEU A 13 12.83 9.78 27.80
CA LEU A 13 14.06 9.42 27.08
C LEU A 13 15.21 10.39 27.34
N LYS A 14 14.89 11.67 27.63
CA LYS A 14 15.89 12.73 27.77
C LYS A 14 16.77 12.57 29.04
N ALA A 15 16.26 11.86 30.02
CA ALA A 15 16.96 11.61 31.30
C ALA A 15 17.87 10.35 31.28
N LEU A 16 17.77 9.52 30.24
CA LEU A 16 18.51 8.26 30.15
C LEU A 16 19.97 8.50 29.75
N SER A 17 20.87 7.76 30.41
CA SER A 17 22.29 7.68 30.03
C SER A 17 22.48 6.83 28.78
N GLU A 18 23.63 6.92 28.11
CA GLU A 18 23.97 6.12 26.92
C GLU A 18 23.78 4.61 27.18
N ALA A 19 24.29 4.08 28.28
CA ALA A 19 24.13 2.67 28.62
C ALA A 19 22.65 2.26 28.80
N GLN A 20 21.81 3.17 29.34
CA GLN A 20 20.38 2.92 29.48
C GLN A 20 19.66 3.00 28.13
N LEU A 21 20.15 3.80 27.17
CA LEU A 21 19.60 3.85 25.82
C LEU A 21 19.90 2.56 25.03
N ASP A 22 21.09 1.99 25.20
CA ASP A 22 21.45 0.70 24.60
C ASP A 22 20.58 -0.44 25.18
N GLU A 23 20.36 -0.44 26.51
CA GLU A 23 19.47 -1.40 27.17
C GLU A 23 18.01 -1.21 26.69
N LEU A 24 17.53 0.04 26.57
CA LEU A 24 16.21 0.34 26.03
C LEU A 24 16.03 -0.17 24.60
N ALA A 25 17.04 0.00 23.74
CA ALA A 25 17.00 -0.48 22.37
C ALA A 25 16.84 -2.01 22.32
N GLU A 26 17.53 -2.73 23.16
CA GLU A 26 17.39 -4.19 23.28
C GLU A 26 16.02 -4.59 23.84
N ASP A 27 15.53 -3.93 24.89
CA ASP A 27 14.18 -4.13 25.46
C ASP A 27 13.10 -3.98 24.39
N ILE A 28 13.19 -2.93 23.57
CA ILE A 28 12.25 -2.66 22.46
C ILE A 28 12.30 -3.80 21.44
N ARG A 29 13.48 -4.26 21.02
CA ARG A 29 13.61 -5.36 20.05
C ARG A 29 12.97 -6.64 20.56
N GLN A 30 13.28 -7.01 21.81
CA GLN A 30 12.70 -8.19 22.42
C GLN A 30 11.18 -8.07 22.58
N PHE A 31 10.68 -6.88 22.91
CA PHE A 31 9.25 -6.61 22.96
C PHE A 31 8.60 -6.80 21.58
N LEU A 32 9.17 -6.18 20.55
CA LEU A 32 8.63 -6.24 19.17
C LEU A 32 8.58 -7.68 18.66
N VAL A 33 9.67 -8.45 18.82
CA VAL A 33 9.69 -9.85 18.39
C VAL A 33 8.57 -10.64 19.05
N ARG A 34 8.40 -10.52 20.38
CA ARG A 34 7.34 -11.24 21.11
C ARG A 34 5.93 -10.76 20.74
N ALA A 35 5.73 -9.46 20.61
CA ALA A 35 4.41 -8.88 20.35
C ALA A 35 3.95 -9.18 18.94
N VAL A 36 4.80 -8.90 17.94
CA VAL A 36 4.47 -9.08 16.51
C VAL A 36 4.37 -10.57 16.15
N ALA A 37 5.15 -11.44 16.78
CA ALA A 37 5.00 -12.88 16.60
C ALA A 37 3.61 -13.41 17.01
N ARG A 38 2.92 -12.76 17.96
CA ARG A 38 1.56 -13.15 18.40
C ARG A 38 0.46 -12.68 17.47
N THR A 39 0.57 -11.43 16.99
CA THR A 39 -0.52 -10.76 16.26
C THR A 39 -0.30 -10.73 14.75
N GLY A 40 0.93 -10.96 14.31
CA GLY A 40 1.38 -10.59 12.98
C GLY A 40 1.64 -9.08 12.88
N GLY A 41 2.30 -8.66 11.80
CA GLY A 41 2.59 -7.25 11.54
C GLY A 41 3.94 -7.03 10.87
N HIS A 42 4.39 -5.76 10.85
CA HIS A 42 5.66 -5.36 10.26
C HIS A 42 6.79 -5.54 11.28
N LEU A 43 7.61 -6.58 11.13
CA LEU A 43 8.67 -6.88 12.11
C LEU A 43 10.02 -6.30 11.68
N GLY A 44 10.54 -6.71 10.54
CA GLY A 44 11.87 -6.31 10.06
C GLY A 44 12.07 -4.81 9.94
N PRO A 45 11.14 -4.05 9.33
CA PRO A 45 11.24 -2.58 9.27
C PRO A 45 11.34 -1.91 10.62
N ASN A 46 10.58 -2.39 11.62
CA ASN A 46 10.59 -1.80 12.96
C ASN A 46 11.85 -2.15 13.75
N LEU A 47 12.41 -3.35 13.59
CA LEU A 47 13.68 -3.73 14.20
C LEU A 47 14.85 -2.89 13.69
N GLY A 48 14.76 -2.42 12.44
CA GLY A 48 15.79 -1.59 11.80
C GLY A 48 15.81 -0.13 12.24
N VAL A 49 14.76 0.38 12.86
CA VAL A 49 14.63 1.81 13.19
C VAL A 49 14.60 2.12 14.68
N VAL A 50 15.03 1.20 15.52
CA VAL A 50 14.95 1.35 17.00
C VAL A 50 15.76 2.54 17.46
N GLU A 51 17.06 2.56 17.19
CA GLU A 51 17.97 3.64 17.61
C GLU A 51 17.63 4.96 16.93
N LEU A 52 17.28 4.92 15.63
CA LEU A 52 16.84 6.09 14.90
C LEU A 52 15.61 6.72 15.54
N SER A 53 14.61 5.93 15.94
CA SER A 53 13.41 6.42 16.61
C SER A 53 13.71 7.01 18.00
N ILE A 54 14.58 6.37 18.77
CA ILE A 54 15.04 6.89 20.07
C ILE A 54 15.71 8.26 19.87
N ALA A 55 16.66 8.36 18.94
CA ALA A 55 17.38 9.60 18.66
C ALA A 55 16.44 10.73 18.19
N LEU A 56 15.45 10.43 17.34
CA LEU A 56 14.44 11.39 16.91
C LEU A 56 13.65 11.95 18.10
N HIS A 57 13.13 11.09 18.98
CA HIS A 57 12.36 11.53 20.15
C HIS A 57 13.17 12.19 21.25
N ARG A 58 14.50 12.01 21.25
CA ARG A 58 15.41 12.75 22.11
C ARG A 58 15.76 14.12 21.56
N ALA A 59 15.92 14.22 20.23
CA ALA A 59 16.30 15.46 19.57
C ALA A 59 15.13 16.44 19.41
N PHE A 60 13.89 15.94 19.29
CA PHE A 60 12.70 16.76 19.01
C PHE A 60 11.65 16.63 20.12
N ASP A 61 10.88 17.70 20.30
CA ASP A 61 9.83 17.81 21.32
C ASP A 61 8.45 17.45 20.73
N SER A 62 8.28 16.17 20.34
CA SER A 62 6.96 15.69 19.86
C SER A 62 5.92 15.73 21.00
N PRO A 63 4.67 16.19 20.75
CA PRO A 63 4.05 16.46 19.44
C PRO A 63 4.19 17.89 18.93
N VAL A 64 4.88 18.80 19.67
CA VAL A 64 5.11 20.20 19.27
C VAL A 64 5.94 20.23 17.99
N ASP A 65 7.13 19.65 18.01
CA ASP A 65 7.87 19.33 16.79
C ASP A 65 7.16 18.17 16.08
N ARG A 66 6.90 18.30 14.78
CA ARG A 66 6.15 17.33 13.99
C ARG A 66 7.08 16.29 13.39
N ILE A 67 6.98 15.04 13.85
CA ILE A 67 7.68 13.89 13.28
C ILE A 67 6.69 13.11 12.42
N LEU A 68 6.97 13.02 11.11
CA LEU A 68 6.13 12.37 10.12
C LEU A 68 6.83 11.13 9.57
N TRP A 69 6.08 10.03 9.42
CA TRP A 69 6.60 8.75 8.95
C TRP A 69 6.02 8.43 7.58
N ASP A 70 6.90 8.25 6.57
CA ASP A 70 6.46 7.76 5.25
C ASP A 70 6.00 6.30 5.36
N THR A 71 4.91 5.98 4.64
CA THR A 71 4.29 4.65 4.69
C THR A 71 3.79 4.26 6.09
N GLY A 72 4.45 4.66 7.15
CA GLY A 72 4.06 4.43 8.54
C GLY A 72 4.22 3.01 9.08
N HIS A 73 4.62 2.03 8.25
CA HIS A 73 4.80 0.64 8.65
C HIS A 73 5.97 0.42 9.64
N GLN A 74 6.87 1.39 9.75
CA GLN A 74 8.03 1.42 10.67
C GLN A 74 7.77 2.27 11.92
N SER A 75 6.52 2.46 12.34
CA SER A 75 6.13 3.36 13.45
C SER A 75 5.87 2.65 14.78
N TYR A 76 6.12 1.32 14.90
CA TYR A 76 5.86 0.62 16.16
C TYR A 76 6.75 1.11 17.30
N VAL A 77 8.02 1.41 17.01
CA VAL A 77 8.93 2.02 17.99
C VAL A 77 8.43 3.39 18.42
N HIS A 78 7.98 4.22 17.46
CA HIS A 78 7.35 5.50 17.75
C HIS A 78 6.13 5.35 18.67
N LYS A 79 5.25 4.34 18.44
CA LYS A 79 4.12 4.05 19.34
C LYS A 79 4.59 3.71 20.76
N LEU A 80 5.60 2.83 20.89
CA LEU A 80 6.17 2.46 22.20
C LEU A 80 6.72 3.66 22.96
N LEU A 81 7.50 4.51 22.28
CA LEU A 81 8.14 5.70 22.87
C LEU A 81 7.16 6.83 23.18
N THR A 82 5.96 6.80 22.60
CA THR A 82 4.85 7.72 22.89
C THR A 82 3.80 7.12 23.84
N GLY A 83 4.16 6.09 24.61
CA GLY A 83 3.37 5.52 25.70
C GLY A 83 2.38 4.43 25.31
N ARG A 84 2.30 4.05 24.03
CA ARG A 84 1.39 3.01 23.53
C ARG A 84 2.09 1.64 23.55
N GLN A 85 2.06 0.94 24.68
CA GLN A 85 2.78 -0.32 24.89
C GLN A 85 1.89 -1.57 24.89
N ASP A 86 0.56 -1.43 24.79
CA ASP A 86 -0.32 -2.59 24.70
C ASP A 86 -0.49 -3.05 23.24
N PHE A 87 0.39 -3.93 22.82
CA PHE A 87 0.35 -4.56 21.50
C PHE A 87 -0.42 -5.89 21.48
N SER A 88 -1.14 -6.22 22.56
CA SER A 88 -1.89 -7.49 22.65
C SER A 88 -2.96 -7.63 21.55
N LYS A 89 -3.47 -6.48 21.05
CA LYS A 89 -4.45 -6.39 19.97
C LYS A 89 -3.93 -5.57 18.77
N LEU A 90 -2.62 -5.57 18.53
CA LEU A 90 -2.06 -4.88 17.37
C LEU A 90 -2.71 -5.39 16.09
N ARG A 91 -3.26 -4.49 15.25
CA ARG A 91 -3.96 -4.79 13.98
C ARG A 91 -5.25 -5.63 14.13
N VAL A 92 -5.76 -5.74 15.36
CA VAL A 92 -7.04 -6.37 15.66
C VAL A 92 -8.08 -5.29 15.96
N LYS A 93 -9.33 -5.52 15.61
CA LYS A 93 -10.44 -4.59 15.83
C LYS A 93 -10.47 -4.06 17.28
N GLY A 94 -10.47 -2.74 17.42
CA GLY A 94 -10.44 -2.06 18.72
C GLY A 94 -9.09 -2.09 19.43
N GLY A 95 -8.02 -2.50 18.75
CA GLY A 95 -6.64 -2.40 19.21
C GLY A 95 -5.84 -1.38 18.43
N LEU A 96 -4.51 -1.35 18.62
CA LEU A 96 -3.62 -0.45 17.90
C LEU A 96 -3.56 -0.76 16.41
N SER A 97 -3.60 0.28 15.58
CA SER A 97 -3.34 0.21 14.16
C SER A 97 -1.90 -0.23 13.87
N GLY A 98 -1.67 -0.91 12.75
CA GLY A 98 -0.34 -1.20 12.22
C GLY A 98 0.40 0.00 11.63
N TYR A 99 -0.22 1.19 11.65
CA TYR A 99 0.26 2.45 11.12
C TYR A 99 -0.02 3.59 12.10
N PRO A 100 0.56 4.79 11.94
CA PRO A 100 0.15 5.94 12.73
C PRO A 100 -1.36 6.16 12.64
N SER A 101 -1.98 6.55 13.75
CA SER A 101 -3.41 6.90 13.80
C SER A 101 -3.62 8.10 14.72
N ARG A 102 -4.26 9.14 14.18
CA ARG A 102 -4.57 10.37 14.90
C ARG A 102 -5.61 10.15 16.01
N GLU A 103 -6.41 9.11 15.89
CA GLU A 103 -7.34 8.69 16.94
C GLU A 103 -6.62 8.07 18.13
N GLU A 104 -5.43 7.48 17.90
CA GLU A 104 -4.63 6.87 18.97
C GLU A 104 -3.77 7.87 19.74
N SER A 105 -3.24 8.91 19.05
CA SER A 105 -2.26 9.81 19.65
C SER A 105 -2.09 11.11 18.89
N GLU A 106 -1.89 12.21 19.63
CA GLU A 106 -1.51 13.52 19.09
C GLU A 106 -0.10 13.55 18.47
N HIS A 107 0.73 12.55 18.74
CA HIS A 107 2.03 12.36 18.13
C HIS A 107 1.95 11.88 16.68
N ASP A 108 0.82 11.32 16.26
CA ASP A 108 0.59 10.80 14.92
C ASP A 108 0.01 11.92 14.02
N VAL A 109 0.73 12.27 12.96
CA VAL A 109 0.38 13.43 12.10
C VAL A 109 -0.36 13.00 10.84
N ILE A 110 0.11 11.95 10.18
CA ILE A 110 -0.46 11.42 8.93
C ILE A 110 -0.78 9.93 9.06
N GLU A 111 -1.89 9.52 8.44
CA GLU A 111 -2.42 8.14 8.48
C GLU A 111 -2.38 7.49 7.09
N ASN A 112 -1.40 7.83 6.28
CA ASN A 112 -1.30 7.37 4.91
C ASN A 112 -0.14 6.38 4.75
N SER A 113 -0.45 5.13 4.40
CA SER A 113 0.55 4.09 4.11
C SER A 113 0.90 3.96 2.62
N HIS A 114 0.42 4.87 1.76
CA HIS A 114 0.93 5.01 0.40
C HIS A 114 2.27 5.76 0.44
N ALA A 115 3.34 5.11 0.03
CA ALA A 115 4.70 5.64 0.12
C ALA A 115 4.92 6.95 -0.64
N SER A 116 5.99 7.66 -0.34
CA SER A 116 6.46 8.89 -1.02
C SER A 116 5.64 10.15 -0.76
N THR A 117 4.66 10.13 0.17
CA THR A 117 3.80 11.29 0.45
C THR A 117 4.32 12.19 1.57
N VAL A 118 5.17 11.68 2.46
CA VAL A 118 5.61 12.38 3.67
C VAL A 118 6.26 13.73 3.40
N LEU A 119 7.05 13.84 2.32
CA LEU A 119 7.75 15.07 1.96
C LEU A 119 6.78 16.18 1.56
N GLY A 120 5.71 15.85 0.82
CA GLY A 120 4.67 16.82 0.48
C GLY A 120 3.90 17.31 1.72
N TRP A 121 3.58 16.40 2.65
CA TRP A 121 3.00 16.76 3.94
C TRP A 121 3.91 17.68 4.74
N ALA A 122 5.19 17.34 4.85
CA ALA A 122 6.18 18.11 5.60
C ALA A 122 6.38 19.51 5.00
N ASP A 123 6.47 19.64 3.67
CA ASP A 123 6.56 20.93 2.97
C ASP A 123 5.31 21.79 3.25
N GLY A 124 4.11 21.21 3.20
CA GLY A 124 2.87 21.90 3.53
C GLY A 124 2.84 22.42 4.96
N ILE A 125 3.24 21.60 5.95
CA ILE A 125 3.30 22.00 7.36
C ILE A 125 4.37 23.08 7.56
N ALA A 126 5.55 22.95 6.96
CA ALA A 126 6.62 23.94 7.05
C ALA A 126 6.21 25.29 6.44
N LYS A 127 5.48 25.30 5.32
CA LYS A 127 4.85 26.50 4.75
C LYS A 127 3.87 27.15 5.73
N ALA A 128 3.02 26.35 6.36
CA ALA A 128 2.08 26.85 7.36
C ALA A 128 2.80 27.46 8.57
N HIS A 129 3.88 26.83 9.06
CA HIS A 129 4.70 27.38 10.16
C HIS A 129 5.30 28.74 9.78
N GLN A 130 5.83 28.91 8.56
CA GLN A 130 6.33 30.22 8.09
C GLN A 130 5.24 31.29 8.10
N VAL A 131 4.05 31.00 7.57
CA VAL A 131 2.92 31.95 7.53
C VAL A 131 2.43 32.31 8.92
N LEU A 132 2.41 31.34 9.84
CA LEU A 132 1.93 31.51 11.22
C LEU A 132 3.01 32.05 12.18
N GLY A 133 4.25 32.25 11.70
CA GLY A 133 5.38 32.67 12.53
C GLY A 133 5.78 31.65 13.61
N ARG A 134 5.55 30.35 13.37
CA ARG A 134 5.92 29.27 14.29
C ARG A 134 7.38 28.87 14.06
N SER A 135 8.04 28.46 15.15
CA SER A 135 9.45 28.02 15.15
C SER A 135 9.61 26.52 15.35
N ASP A 136 8.50 25.78 15.48
CA ASP A 136 8.51 24.33 15.69
C ASP A 136 9.10 23.61 14.46
N HIS A 137 9.83 22.53 14.72
CA HIS A 137 10.49 21.76 13.66
C HIS A 137 9.52 20.80 12.96
N VAL A 138 9.78 20.61 11.67
CA VAL A 138 9.10 19.58 10.85
C VAL A 138 10.14 18.58 10.39
N VAL A 139 9.93 17.31 10.75
CA VAL A 139 10.83 16.19 10.47
C VAL A 139 10.09 15.14 9.68
N ALA A 140 10.56 14.84 8.47
CA ALA A 140 10.01 13.80 7.61
C ALA A 140 10.97 12.61 7.57
N VAL A 141 10.52 11.45 8.01
CA VAL A 141 11.27 10.19 7.92
C VAL A 141 10.79 9.42 6.71
N ILE A 142 11.68 9.17 5.76
CA ILE A 142 11.39 8.49 4.49
C ILE A 142 12.39 7.36 4.25
N GLY A 143 11.89 6.18 3.82
CA GLY A 143 12.74 5.08 3.40
C GLY A 143 13.35 5.28 2.01
N ASP A 144 14.50 4.65 1.77
CA ASP A 144 15.18 4.64 0.46
C ASP A 144 14.29 4.10 -0.66
N GLY A 145 13.48 3.06 -0.39
CA GLY A 145 12.48 2.57 -1.34
C GLY A 145 11.43 3.60 -1.70
N ALA A 146 10.93 4.37 -0.72
CA ALA A 146 9.93 5.43 -0.95
C ALA A 146 10.49 6.62 -1.74
N LEU A 147 11.79 6.84 -1.72
CA LEU A 147 12.45 7.84 -2.57
C LEU A 147 12.43 7.48 -4.07
N THR A 148 12.13 6.24 -4.45
CA THR A 148 11.99 5.85 -5.86
C THR A 148 10.71 6.37 -6.50
N GLY A 149 9.71 6.78 -5.71
CA GLY A 149 8.44 7.29 -6.19
C GLY A 149 8.52 8.75 -6.68
N GLY A 150 7.82 9.06 -7.78
CA GLY A 150 7.81 10.38 -8.41
C GLY A 150 7.40 11.51 -7.47
N MET A 151 6.40 11.30 -6.61
CA MET A 151 5.93 12.30 -5.64
C MET A 151 7.04 12.78 -4.68
N ALA A 152 7.97 11.90 -4.30
CA ALA A 152 9.12 12.30 -3.47
C ALA A 152 10.00 13.32 -4.21
N TRP A 153 10.23 13.12 -5.51
CA TRP A 153 11.02 14.03 -6.35
C TRP A 153 10.32 15.36 -6.60
N GLU A 154 9.01 15.35 -6.82
CA GLU A 154 8.20 16.56 -6.91
C GLU A 154 8.33 17.38 -5.61
N ALA A 155 8.22 16.73 -4.46
CA ALA A 155 8.37 17.38 -3.17
C ALA A 155 9.80 17.89 -2.95
N LEU A 156 10.84 17.10 -3.23
CA LEU A 156 12.24 17.51 -3.11
C LEU A 156 12.54 18.76 -3.97
N ASN A 157 12.04 18.78 -5.20
CA ASN A 157 12.18 19.93 -6.09
C ASN A 157 11.54 21.21 -5.50
N ASN A 158 10.35 21.09 -4.90
CA ASN A 158 9.66 22.22 -4.27
C ASN A 158 10.32 22.66 -2.96
N ILE A 159 10.76 21.71 -2.12
CA ILE A 159 11.46 21.98 -0.86
C ILE A 159 12.78 22.68 -1.13
N ALA A 160 13.55 22.22 -2.10
CA ALA A 160 14.85 22.76 -2.46
C ALA A 160 14.79 24.23 -2.98
N ALA A 161 13.67 24.63 -3.57
CA ALA A 161 13.46 25.99 -4.03
C ALA A 161 13.38 27.03 -2.88
N ALA A 162 13.04 26.59 -1.66
CA ALA A 162 12.86 27.45 -0.49
C ALA A 162 14.02 27.31 0.49
N ARG A 163 15.11 28.02 0.26
CA ARG A 163 16.37 27.93 1.01
C ARG A 163 16.29 28.33 2.48
N ASP A 164 15.28 29.09 2.87
CA ASP A 164 15.03 29.65 4.20
C ASP A 164 13.94 28.90 4.98
N ARG A 165 13.41 27.80 4.43
CA ARG A 165 12.37 27.00 5.10
C ARG A 165 13.01 25.88 5.89
N PRO A 166 12.97 25.90 7.24
CA PRO A 166 13.51 24.83 8.06
C PRO A 166 12.65 23.58 7.90
N LEU A 167 13.21 22.54 7.29
CA LEU A 167 12.61 21.23 7.14
C LEU A 167 13.73 20.18 7.20
N ILE A 168 13.55 19.17 8.02
CA ILE A 168 14.53 18.11 8.18
C ILE A 168 13.98 16.84 7.55
N ILE A 169 14.69 16.31 6.55
CA ILE A 169 14.38 15.06 5.88
C ILE A 169 15.36 14.02 6.41
N VAL A 170 14.84 12.96 7.02
CA VAL A 170 15.65 11.83 7.50
C VAL A 170 15.43 10.65 6.54
N VAL A 171 16.45 10.32 5.80
CA VAL A 171 16.44 9.15 4.92
C VAL A 171 16.89 7.94 5.72
N ASN A 172 15.96 7.00 5.90
CA ASN A 172 16.22 5.69 6.47
C ASN A 172 16.62 4.74 5.34
N ASP A 173 17.92 4.55 5.15
CA ASP A 173 18.46 3.75 4.08
C ASP A 173 18.86 2.36 4.60
N ASN A 174 18.08 1.35 4.23
CA ASN A 174 18.30 -0.05 4.56
C ASN A 174 18.39 -0.96 3.32
N GLU A 175 18.54 -0.37 2.12
CA GLU A 175 18.69 -1.03 0.81
C GLU A 175 17.45 -1.82 0.35
N ARG A 176 16.33 -1.73 1.06
CA ARG A 176 15.18 -2.60 0.78
C ARG A 176 13.83 -1.93 1.03
N SER A 177 12.90 -2.21 0.10
CA SER A 177 11.47 -2.17 0.40
C SER A 177 10.96 -3.58 0.77
N TYR A 178 10.11 -4.24 0.00
CA TYR A 178 9.93 -5.70 0.08
C TYR A 178 11.19 -6.42 -0.45
N GLY A 179 11.60 -6.13 -1.68
CA GLY A 179 12.86 -6.55 -2.27
C GLY A 179 13.96 -5.49 -2.14
N PRO A 180 15.15 -5.74 -2.71
CA PRO A 180 16.20 -4.73 -2.80
C PRO A 180 15.72 -3.47 -3.52
N THR A 181 16.13 -2.29 -3.03
CA THR A 181 15.87 -1.02 -3.73
C THR A 181 16.64 -0.99 -5.03
N ILE A 182 15.98 -0.59 -6.12
CA ILE A 182 16.51 -0.69 -7.48
C ILE A 182 16.64 0.67 -8.16
N GLY A 183 17.34 0.67 -9.30
CA GLY A 183 17.47 1.82 -10.20
C GLY A 183 18.66 2.73 -9.90
N GLY A 184 18.74 3.83 -10.65
CA GLY A 184 19.86 4.78 -10.55
C GLY A 184 20.02 5.42 -9.18
N LEU A 185 18.89 5.66 -8.48
CA LEU A 185 18.90 6.20 -7.12
C LEU A 185 19.53 5.21 -6.13
N ALA A 186 19.16 3.93 -6.20
CA ALA A 186 19.74 2.89 -5.35
C ALA A 186 21.27 2.79 -5.56
N ASN A 187 21.71 2.84 -6.82
CA ASN A 187 23.15 2.85 -7.15
C ASN A 187 23.84 4.10 -6.59
N HIS A 188 23.18 5.26 -6.63
CA HIS A 188 23.71 6.50 -6.06
C HIS A 188 23.84 6.39 -4.53
N LEU A 189 22.80 5.92 -3.82
CA LEU A 189 22.86 5.69 -2.38
C LEU A 189 23.92 4.65 -2.01
N ALA A 190 24.05 3.55 -2.77
CA ALA A 190 25.10 2.57 -2.59
C ALA A 190 26.52 3.17 -2.73
N THR A 191 26.70 4.10 -3.67
CA THR A 191 27.97 4.82 -3.82
C THR A 191 28.26 5.72 -2.61
N LEU A 192 27.24 6.37 -2.04
CA LEU A 192 27.40 7.16 -0.82
C LEU A 192 27.85 6.32 0.38
N ARG A 193 27.39 5.08 0.50
CA ARG A 193 27.78 4.15 1.58
C ARG A 193 29.23 3.69 1.50
N THR A 194 29.76 3.54 0.29
CA THR A 194 31.12 2.98 0.06
C THR A 194 32.23 4.02 0.13
N THR A 195 31.90 5.30 0.41
CA THR A 195 32.86 6.40 0.39
C THR A 195 33.66 6.56 1.70
N ASP A 196 34.13 5.47 2.29
CA ASP A 196 35.07 5.47 3.43
C ASP A 196 36.35 6.29 3.16
N GLY A 197 36.71 6.47 1.90
CA GLY A 197 37.84 7.30 1.47
C GLY A 197 37.68 8.79 1.71
N TYR A 198 36.44 9.29 1.73
CA TYR A 198 36.16 10.72 1.86
C TYR A 198 36.32 11.22 3.32
N GLU A 199 35.86 10.47 4.29
CA GLU A 199 36.04 10.79 5.72
C GLU A 199 37.53 10.76 6.14
N ARG A 200 38.27 9.77 5.65
CA ARG A 200 39.74 9.69 5.87
C ARG A 200 40.48 10.84 5.20
N PHE A 201 40.05 11.24 3.99
CA PHE A 201 40.63 12.38 3.28
C PHE A 201 40.30 13.72 3.99
N LEU A 202 39.09 13.92 4.48
CA LEU A 202 38.70 15.10 5.24
C LEU A 202 39.44 15.19 6.60
N SER A 203 39.60 14.07 7.29
CA SER A 203 40.38 14.01 8.55
C SER A 203 41.86 14.24 8.32
N TRP A 204 42.42 13.70 7.24
CA TRP A 204 43.80 13.97 6.83
C TRP A 204 43.99 15.44 6.45
N GLY A 205 43.12 16.00 5.63
CA GLY A 205 43.16 17.42 5.24
C GLY A 205 43.03 18.39 6.42
N LYS A 206 42.18 18.08 7.42
CA LYS A 206 42.11 18.83 8.68
C LYS A 206 43.41 18.71 9.50
N GLY A 207 44.01 17.53 9.57
CA GLY A 207 45.28 17.30 10.25
C GLY A 207 46.43 18.08 9.65
N VAL A 208 46.52 18.15 8.32
CA VAL A 208 47.55 18.91 7.61
C VAL A 208 47.37 20.42 7.74
N LEU A 209 46.11 20.92 7.71
CA LEU A 209 45.83 22.36 7.87
C LEU A 209 46.04 22.86 9.32
N GLN A 210 45.90 22.00 10.32
CA GLN A 210 46.12 22.36 11.74
C GLN A 210 47.62 22.37 12.14
N GLN A 211 48.48 21.74 11.33
CA GLN A 211 49.92 21.63 11.62
C GLN A 211 50.81 22.64 10.87
N THR A 212 50.23 23.53 10.04
CA THR A 212 51.02 24.55 9.30
C THR A 212 50.65 25.96 9.79
N PRO A 213 51.45 26.59 10.63
CA PRO A 213 51.24 28.03 10.96
C PRO A 213 51.77 28.87 9.78
N VAL A 214 50.90 29.83 9.38
CA VAL A 214 51.27 30.95 8.50
C VAL A 214 51.38 30.64 7.00
N ILE A 215 50.27 30.59 6.30
CA ILE A 215 50.17 31.18 4.95
C ILE A 215 48.70 31.64 4.75
N GLY A 216 48.55 32.94 4.52
CA GLY A 216 47.34 33.70 4.64
C GLY A 216 46.21 33.48 3.61
N GLN A 217 45.16 34.29 3.71
CA GLN A 217 43.88 34.27 3.00
C GLN A 217 43.87 33.94 1.48
N PRO A 218 44.89 34.24 0.64
CA PRO A 218 44.84 33.87 -0.80
C PRO A 218 44.88 32.38 -1.05
N LEU A 219 45.53 31.60 -0.18
CA LEU A 219 45.60 30.14 -0.33
C LEU A 219 44.26 29.48 0.08
N TYR A 220 43.54 30.13 1.01
CA TYR A 220 42.21 29.65 1.44
C TYR A 220 41.17 29.77 0.32
N GLU A 221 41.18 30.85 -0.46
CA GLU A 221 40.27 31.04 -1.61
C GLU A 221 40.61 30.16 -2.80
N SER A 222 41.91 29.95 -3.08
CA SER A 222 42.37 29.01 -4.12
C SER A 222 42.06 27.54 -3.75
N LEU A 223 42.20 27.23 -2.45
CA LEU A 223 41.82 25.91 -1.90
C LEU A 223 40.31 25.72 -1.89
N HIS A 224 39.51 26.78 -1.75
CA HIS A 224 38.05 26.72 -1.81
C HIS A 224 37.56 26.38 -3.21
N GLY A 225 38.15 26.97 -4.25
CA GLY A 225 37.88 26.63 -5.66
C GLY A 225 38.33 25.25 -6.05
N ALA A 226 39.56 24.87 -5.65
CA ALA A 226 40.09 23.51 -5.85
C ALA A 226 39.30 22.47 -5.03
N LYS A 227 38.86 22.82 -3.79
CA LYS A 227 38.03 21.97 -2.94
C LYS A 227 36.65 21.70 -3.54
N LYS A 228 36.04 22.70 -4.20
CA LYS A 228 34.78 22.52 -4.94
C LYS A 228 34.96 21.61 -6.14
N GLY A 229 35.97 21.81 -6.98
CA GLY A 229 36.25 20.97 -8.13
C GLY A 229 36.66 19.54 -7.76
N PHE A 230 37.40 19.36 -6.64
CA PHE A 230 37.74 18.03 -6.10
C PHE A 230 36.54 17.36 -5.43
N LYS A 231 35.71 18.14 -4.73
CA LYS A 231 34.44 17.65 -4.14
C LYS A 231 33.48 17.18 -5.23
N ASP A 232 33.34 17.95 -6.29
CA ASP A 232 32.45 17.64 -7.42
C ASP A 232 32.94 16.44 -8.25
N ALA A 233 34.26 16.17 -8.29
CA ALA A 233 34.83 15.05 -9.00
C ALA A 233 34.80 13.71 -8.23
N PHE A 234 34.72 13.76 -6.90
CA PHE A 234 34.86 12.56 -6.03
C PHE A 234 33.78 12.44 -4.95
N ALA A 235 32.80 13.36 -4.88
CA ALA A 235 31.75 13.33 -3.87
C ALA A 235 30.38 12.97 -4.50
N PRO A 236 29.88 11.76 -4.29
CA PRO A 236 28.54 11.32 -4.72
C PRO A 236 27.39 12.13 -4.11
N GLN A 237 27.68 12.99 -3.15
CA GLN A 237 26.71 13.87 -2.45
C GLN A 237 26.09 14.96 -3.33
N GLY A 238 26.68 15.22 -4.51
CA GLY A 238 26.34 16.33 -5.41
C GLY A 238 24.87 16.42 -5.76
N MET A 239 24.21 15.29 -5.99
CA MET A 239 22.82 15.28 -6.44
C MET A 239 21.88 16.06 -5.51
N PHE A 240 21.91 15.83 -4.19
CA PHE A 240 21.05 16.55 -3.24
C PHE A 240 21.53 17.99 -2.99
N GLU A 241 22.84 18.21 -2.93
CA GLU A 241 23.41 19.55 -2.76
C GLU A 241 23.20 20.43 -4.00
N ASP A 242 23.27 19.86 -5.21
CA ASP A 242 23.00 20.55 -6.46
C ASP A 242 21.52 20.96 -6.60
N LEU A 243 20.60 20.17 -6.04
CA LEU A 243 19.20 20.57 -5.91
C LEU A 243 19.01 21.75 -4.94
N GLY A 244 19.95 22.00 -4.03
CA GLY A 244 19.85 23.06 -3.02
C GLY A 244 19.57 22.60 -1.60
N LEU A 245 19.60 21.29 -1.35
CA LEU A 245 19.46 20.71 -0.03
C LEU A 245 20.81 20.62 0.68
N LYS A 246 20.83 20.89 1.98
CA LYS A 246 22.02 20.58 2.79
C LYS A 246 22.04 19.09 3.08
N TYR A 247 23.10 18.40 2.70
CA TYR A 247 23.29 16.99 2.98
C TYR A 247 24.17 16.75 4.22
N VAL A 248 23.73 15.82 5.08
CA VAL A 248 24.44 15.35 6.29
C VAL A 248 24.41 13.83 6.30
N GLY A 249 25.56 13.20 6.17
CA GLY A 249 25.67 11.74 6.16
C GLY A 249 26.71 11.20 5.17
N PRO A 250 26.72 9.87 4.92
CA PRO A 250 25.91 8.87 5.62
C PRO A 250 26.34 8.69 7.09
N ILE A 251 25.39 8.34 7.97
CA ILE A 251 25.57 8.15 9.41
C ILE A 251 25.11 6.74 9.77
N ASP A 252 25.80 6.08 10.68
CA ASP A 252 25.30 4.83 11.25
C ASP A 252 23.99 5.12 12.03
N GLY A 253 22.86 4.67 11.49
CA GLY A 253 21.53 4.85 12.05
C GLY A 253 21.29 4.03 13.33
N HIS A 254 22.26 3.16 13.71
CA HIS A 254 22.26 2.39 14.94
C HIS A 254 23.14 2.99 16.03
N ASP A 255 23.87 4.07 15.76
CA ASP A 255 24.59 4.88 16.74
C ASP A 255 23.69 6.06 17.17
N ILE A 256 23.01 5.92 18.31
CA ILE A 256 22.09 6.95 18.85
C ILE A 256 22.79 8.30 18.98
N ALA A 257 24.03 8.32 19.50
CA ALA A 257 24.77 9.57 19.74
C ALA A 257 25.16 10.26 18.43
N ALA A 258 25.59 9.50 17.43
CA ALA A 258 25.90 10.04 16.10
C ALA A 258 24.66 10.62 15.42
N VAL A 259 23.52 9.91 15.47
CA VAL A 259 22.25 10.38 14.92
C VAL A 259 21.76 11.64 15.65
N GLU A 260 21.75 11.67 16.99
CA GLU A 260 21.40 12.86 17.78
C GLU A 260 22.28 14.07 17.42
N SER A 261 23.60 13.87 17.34
CA SER A 261 24.54 14.93 16.94
C SER A 261 24.22 15.51 15.57
N ALA A 262 23.85 14.66 14.61
CA ALA A 262 23.47 15.09 13.26
C ALA A 262 22.13 15.84 13.26
N LEU A 263 21.12 15.34 13.98
CA LEU A 263 19.83 15.99 14.12
C LEU A 263 19.94 17.35 14.79
N HIS A 264 20.75 17.49 15.85
CA HIS A 264 21.03 18.77 16.50
C HIS A 264 21.78 19.76 15.58
N ARG A 265 22.64 19.28 14.69
CA ARG A 265 23.24 20.14 13.64
C ARG A 265 22.20 20.56 12.62
N ALA A 266 21.31 19.66 12.19
CA ALA A 266 20.23 19.96 11.26
C ALA A 266 19.26 21.00 11.83
N LYS A 267 18.89 20.92 13.12
CA LYS A 267 18.04 21.93 13.81
C LYS A 267 18.60 23.35 13.74
N ARG A 268 19.92 23.50 13.71
CA ARG A 268 20.60 24.83 13.67
C ARG A 268 20.73 25.40 12.25
N PHE A 269 20.39 24.61 11.25
CA PHE A 269 20.43 25.06 9.85
C PHE A 269 19.08 25.67 9.48
N HIS A 270 19.07 26.89 8.94
CA HIS A 270 17.85 27.65 8.65
C HIS A 270 17.25 27.35 7.27
N GLY A 271 17.52 26.20 6.71
CA GLY A 271 17.03 25.75 5.41
C GLY A 271 16.74 24.25 5.40
N PRO A 272 16.38 23.68 4.25
CA PRO A 272 16.10 22.27 4.15
C PRO A 272 17.38 21.42 4.28
N VAL A 273 17.32 20.42 5.16
CA VAL A 273 18.45 19.50 5.45
C VAL A 273 18.02 18.08 5.23
N LEU A 274 18.84 17.32 4.51
CA LEU A 274 18.70 15.88 4.36
C LEU A 274 19.73 15.19 5.26
N VAL A 275 19.27 14.38 6.22
CA VAL A 275 20.08 13.54 7.11
C VAL A 275 19.95 12.10 6.63
N HIS A 276 21.05 11.54 6.14
CA HIS A 276 21.10 10.18 5.58
C HIS A 276 21.60 9.20 6.65
N CYS A 277 20.72 8.29 7.09
CA CYS A 277 21.00 7.28 8.11
C CYS A 277 21.00 5.88 7.48
N LEU A 278 22.08 5.13 7.69
CA LEU A 278 22.20 3.74 7.28
C LEU A 278 21.66 2.84 8.38
N THR A 279 20.73 1.96 8.05
CA THR A 279 20.14 1.02 9.01
C THR A 279 20.12 -0.39 8.44
N GLU A 280 19.84 -1.38 9.30
CA GLU A 280 19.75 -2.78 8.91
C GLU A 280 18.36 -3.33 9.23
N LYS A 281 17.58 -3.64 8.19
CA LYS A 281 16.25 -4.23 8.33
C LYS A 281 16.35 -5.61 8.99
N GLY A 282 15.57 -5.83 10.08
CA GLY A 282 15.60 -7.08 10.85
C GLY A 282 16.70 -7.16 11.92
N ARG A 283 17.39 -6.04 12.19
CA ARG A 283 18.51 -5.97 13.17
C ARG A 283 18.15 -6.57 14.53
N GLY A 284 19.09 -7.35 15.09
CA GLY A 284 18.93 -7.99 16.39
C GLY A 284 18.05 -9.25 16.40
N TYR A 285 17.50 -9.65 15.24
CA TYR A 285 16.72 -10.88 15.11
C TYR A 285 17.26 -11.76 13.98
N PRO A 286 18.13 -12.75 14.27
CA PRO A 286 18.80 -13.55 13.26
C PRO A 286 17.90 -14.23 12.23
N PRO A 287 16.66 -14.69 12.56
CA PRO A 287 15.76 -15.20 11.54
C PRO A 287 15.40 -14.18 10.47
N ALA A 288 15.11 -12.93 10.86
CA ALA A 288 14.80 -11.86 9.91
C ALA A 288 16.01 -11.48 9.04
N LEU A 289 17.22 -11.47 9.63
CA LEU A 289 18.46 -11.18 8.89
C LEU A 289 18.80 -12.25 7.84
N ARG A 290 18.38 -13.50 8.06
CA ARG A 290 18.60 -14.62 7.13
C ARG A 290 17.50 -14.78 6.09
N ASP A 291 16.37 -14.11 6.27
CA ASP A 291 15.28 -14.13 5.31
C ASP A 291 15.64 -13.28 4.08
N GLU A 292 15.95 -13.96 2.97
CA GLU A 292 16.36 -13.30 1.72
C GLU A 292 15.18 -12.69 0.97
N ALA A 293 13.96 -13.19 1.19
CA ALA A 293 12.77 -12.75 0.47
C ALA A 293 12.44 -11.28 0.79
N ASP A 294 12.15 -10.98 2.05
CA ASP A 294 11.71 -9.63 2.44
C ASP A 294 12.24 -9.15 3.80
N ARG A 295 13.14 -9.91 4.46
CA ARG A 295 13.66 -9.60 5.79
C ARG A 295 12.54 -9.45 6.83
N PHE A 296 11.52 -10.30 6.75
CA PHE A 296 10.33 -10.22 7.60
C PHE A 296 9.65 -8.85 7.52
N HIS A 297 9.49 -8.32 6.30
CA HIS A 297 8.78 -7.06 6.08
C HIS A 297 7.40 -7.11 6.73
N THR A 298 6.64 -8.18 6.45
CA THR A 298 5.37 -8.48 7.12
C THR A 298 5.33 -9.96 7.48
N VAL A 299 4.99 -10.27 8.73
CA VAL A 299 4.82 -11.65 9.19
C VAL A 299 3.40 -11.90 9.67
N GLY A 300 2.94 -13.14 9.51
CA GLY A 300 1.76 -13.65 10.20
C GLY A 300 2.07 -13.96 11.67
N ALA A 301 1.06 -14.44 12.41
CA ALA A 301 1.28 -14.98 13.75
C ALA A 301 2.15 -16.23 13.67
N MET A 302 3.26 -16.27 14.41
CA MET A 302 4.28 -17.31 14.33
C MET A 302 4.91 -17.59 15.70
N ASP A 303 5.57 -18.73 15.83
CA ASP A 303 6.47 -18.99 16.96
C ASP A 303 7.77 -18.19 16.79
N PRO A 304 8.15 -17.35 17.76
CA PRO A 304 9.31 -16.45 17.61
C PRO A 304 10.67 -17.17 17.59
N LEU A 305 10.74 -18.45 17.98
CA LEU A 305 11.99 -19.22 18.00
C LEU A 305 12.17 -20.02 16.71
N THR A 306 11.10 -20.68 16.25
CA THR A 306 11.13 -21.53 15.08
C THR A 306 10.67 -20.85 13.80
N CYS A 307 10.03 -19.69 13.92
CA CYS A 307 9.36 -18.94 12.82
C CYS A 307 8.24 -19.74 12.15
N ALA A 308 7.79 -20.83 12.75
CA ALA A 308 6.69 -21.61 12.22
C ALA A 308 5.36 -20.86 12.39
N PRO A 309 4.51 -20.78 11.35
CA PRO A 309 3.19 -20.16 11.46
C PRO A 309 2.35 -20.84 12.55
N LEU A 310 1.68 -20.06 13.40
CA LEU A 310 0.76 -20.58 14.42
C LEU A 310 -0.54 -21.14 13.81
N VAL A 311 -0.92 -20.63 12.64
CA VAL A 311 -2.05 -21.13 11.86
C VAL A 311 -1.50 -21.64 10.53
N PRO A 312 -1.48 -22.96 10.30
CA PRO A 312 -1.07 -23.52 9.02
C PRO A 312 -2.01 -23.04 7.91
N SER A 313 -1.47 -22.59 6.79
CA SER A 313 -2.26 -22.36 5.58
C SER A 313 -2.59 -23.69 4.94
N GLY A 314 -3.87 -24.06 4.88
CA GLY A 314 -4.32 -25.33 4.27
C GLY A 314 -4.75 -25.19 2.82
N ALA A 315 -5.18 -24.01 2.39
CA ALA A 315 -5.66 -23.73 1.04
C ALA A 315 -4.75 -22.72 0.33
N PRO A 316 -4.63 -22.79 -1.01
CA PRO A 316 -3.89 -21.80 -1.79
C PRO A 316 -4.50 -20.40 -1.61
N SER A 317 -3.65 -19.38 -1.65
CA SER A 317 -4.11 -17.99 -1.69
C SER A 317 -4.47 -17.58 -3.12
N TRP A 318 -5.30 -16.56 -3.27
CA TRP A 318 -5.58 -15.94 -4.57
C TRP A 318 -4.30 -15.53 -5.29
N THR A 319 -3.36 -14.90 -4.56
CA THR A 319 -2.03 -14.52 -5.07
C THR A 319 -1.25 -15.72 -5.60
N SER A 320 -1.31 -16.89 -4.92
CA SER A 320 -0.59 -18.08 -5.39
C SER A 320 -1.23 -18.69 -6.63
N VAL A 321 -2.56 -18.67 -6.74
CA VAL A 321 -3.28 -19.12 -7.95
C VAL A 321 -2.92 -18.23 -9.15
N PHE A 322 -2.91 -16.91 -8.96
CA PHE A 322 -2.45 -15.98 -10.00
C PHE A 322 -1.00 -16.26 -10.39
N GLY A 323 -0.10 -16.44 -9.40
CA GLY A 323 1.32 -16.68 -9.65
C GLY A 323 1.59 -17.96 -10.43
N ASP A 324 0.82 -19.02 -10.18
CA ASP A 324 0.90 -20.27 -10.93
C ASP A 324 0.41 -20.09 -12.37
N GLU A 325 -0.72 -19.42 -12.54
CA GLU A 325 -1.34 -19.23 -13.84
C GLU A 325 -0.54 -18.30 -14.76
N ILE A 326 -0.03 -17.17 -14.23
CA ILE A 326 0.77 -16.25 -15.04
C ILE A 326 2.10 -16.89 -15.49
N ALA A 327 2.69 -17.76 -14.67
CA ALA A 327 3.88 -18.52 -15.05
C ALA A 327 3.55 -19.55 -16.16
N ALA A 328 2.39 -20.20 -16.10
CA ALA A 328 1.92 -21.10 -17.15
C ALA A 328 1.66 -20.34 -18.47
N ILE A 329 0.97 -19.20 -18.40
CA ILE A 329 0.74 -18.32 -19.57
C ILE A 329 2.07 -17.86 -20.17
N GLY A 330 3.04 -17.46 -19.33
CA GLY A 330 4.37 -17.06 -19.79
C GLY A 330 5.16 -18.14 -20.53
N ALA A 331 4.91 -19.41 -20.22
CA ALA A 331 5.49 -20.55 -20.95
C ALA A 331 4.85 -20.75 -22.33
N GLU A 332 3.57 -20.43 -22.46
CA GLU A 332 2.79 -20.57 -23.71
C GLU A 332 2.90 -19.34 -24.61
N ARG A 333 3.02 -18.13 -24.02
CA ARG A 333 2.98 -16.82 -24.66
C ARG A 333 4.30 -16.07 -24.43
N PRO A 334 5.25 -16.12 -25.37
CA PRO A 334 6.55 -15.42 -25.22
C PRO A 334 6.43 -13.88 -25.26
N ASP A 335 5.35 -13.35 -25.78
CA ASP A 335 5.01 -11.92 -25.82
C ASP A 335 4.48 -11.37 -24.49
N VAL A 336 4.01 -12.25 -23.58
CA VAL A 336 3.56 -11.84 -22.25
C VAL A 336 4.75 -11.50 -21.37
N VAL A 337 4.73 -10.29 -20.81
CA VAL A 337 5.76 -9.75 -19.90
C VAL A 337 5.11 -9.21 -18.63
N ALA A 338 5.86 -9.12 -17.54
CA ALA A 338 5.32 -8.70 -16.24
C ALA A 338 6.01 -7.44 -15.72
N ILE A 339 5.23 -6.55 -15.10
CA ILE A 339 5.73 -5.34 -14.42
C ILE A 339 5.14 -5.30 -13.02
N THR A 340 5.94 -4.90 -12.04
CA THR A 340 5.47 -4.59 -10.70
C THR A 340 6.17 -3.36 -10.13
N ALA A 341 5.63 -2.79 -9.06
CA ALA A 341 6.16 -1.61 -8.38
C ALA A 341 6.65 -1.96 -6.97
N ALA A 342 7.89 -2.48 -6.87
CA ALA A 342 8.56 -2.93 -5.64
C ALA A 342 7.85 -4.08 -4.91
N MET A 343 7.07 -4.91 -5.64
CA MET A 343 6.15 -5.87 -5.02
C MET A 343 6.22 -7.28 -5.63
N LEU A 344 7.36 -7.69 -6.20
CA LEU A 344 7.51 -8.94 -6.94
C LEU A 344 6.92 -10.17 -6.21
N HIS A 345 7.33 -10.38 -4.95
CA HIS A 345 6.85 -11.49 -4.13
C HIS A 345 5.40 -11.30 -3.64
N PRO A 346 5.02 -10.13 -3.08
CA PRO A 346 3.68 -9.90 -2.55
C PRO A 346 2.54 -10.03 -3.54
N VAL A 347 2.79 -9.80 -4.84
CA VAL A 347 1.79 -9.94 -5.91
C VAL A 347 1.90 -11.24 -6.71
N GLY A 348 2.73 -12.20 -6.28
CA GLY A 348 2.79 -13.55 -6.86
C GLY A 348 3.64 -13.70 -8.13
N LEU A 349 4.46 -12.73 -8.50
CA LEU A 349 5.28 -12.82 -9.73
C LEU A 349 6.58 -13.61 -9.57
N THR A 350 6.87 -14.19 -8.41
CA THR A 350 8.12 -14.92 -8.14
C THR A 350 8.38 -16.04 -9.14
N LYS A 351 7.41 -16.92 -9.35
CA LYS A 351 7.56 -18.06 -10.29
C LYS A 351 7.77 -17.62 -11.73
N PHE A 352 7.08 -16.55 -12.13
CA PHE A 352 7.26 -15.97 -13.46
C PHE A 352 8.68 -15.38 -13.61
N ALA A 353 9.17 -14.66 -12.59
CA ALA A 353 10.50 -14.08 -12.59
C ALA A 353 11.62 -15.13 -12.59
N GLU A 354 11.44 -16.22 -11.85
CA GLU A 354 12.39 -17.37 -11.85
C GLU A 354 12.45 -18.07 -13.21
N ALA A 355 11.28 -18.23 -13.87
CA ALA A 355 11.19 -18.89 -15.17
C ALA A 355 11.63 -17.98 -16.34
N PHE A 356 11.36 -16.69 -16.24
CA PHE A 356 11.52 -15.72 -17.33
C PHE A 356 12.15 -14.41 -16.85
N PRO A 357 13.39 -14.41 -16.33
CA PRO A 357 14.00 -13.23 -15.69
C PRO A 357 14.13 -12.02 -16.64
N ASP A 358 14.28 -12.24 -17.94
CA ASP A 358 14.39 -11.16 -18.94
C ASP A 358 13.01 -10.57 -19.34
N ARG A 359 11.91 -11.09 -18.80
CA ARG A 359 10.53 -10.65 -19.11
C ARG A 359 9.80 -10.07 -17.90
N VAL A 360 10.53 -9.74 -16.84
CA VAL A 360 10.00 -9.12 -15.63
C VAL A 360 10.76 -7.84 -15.33
N TRP A 361 10.02 -6.78 -15.01
CA TRP A 361 10.60 -5.52 -14.52
C TRP A 361 9.93 -5.11 -13.21
N ASP A 362 10.75 -4.94 -12.19
CA ASP A 362 10.38 -4.17 -11.02
C ASP A 362 10.81 -2.72 -11.27
N VAL A 363 9.92 -1.76 -11.08
CA VAL A 363 10.18 -0.33 -11.38
C VAL A 363 10.41 0.51 -10.12
N GLY A 364 10.55 -0.12 -8.94
CA GLY A 364 10.52 0.58 -7.66
C GLY A 364 9.09 1.00 -7.30
N ILE A 365 8.92 1.86 -6.30
CA ILE A 365 7.59 2.34 -5.91
C ILE A 365 7.15 3.44 -6.90
N ALA A 366 6.84 3.04 -8.14
CA ALA A 366 6.59 3.94 -9.26
C ALA A 366 5.46 3.43 -10.17
N GLU A 367 4.24 3.34 -9.62
CA GLU A 367 3.06 2.79 -10.30
C GLU A 367 2.71 3.58 -11.57
N GLN A 368 2.89 4.90 -11.56
CA GLN A 368 2.71 5.75 -12.74
C GLN A 368 3.64 5.34 -13.87
N HIS A 369 4.93 5.16 -13.56
CA HIS A 369 5.91 4.68 -14.53
C HIS A 369 5.57 3.27 -15.03
N ALA A 370 5.11 2.37 -14.14
CA ALA A 370 4.68 1.03 -14.52
C ALA A 370 3.60 1.06 -15.61
N ALA A 371 2.56 1.90 -15.44
CA ALA A 371 1.47 2.02 -16.40
C ALA A 371 1.93 2.60 -17.75
N VAL A 372 2.73 3.68 -17.74
CA VAL A 372 3.26 4.29 -18.98
C VAL A 372 4.24 3.35 -19.69
N CYS A 373 5.11 2.66 -18.94
CA CYS A 373 6.02 1.67 -19.48
C CYS A 373 5.26 0.51 -20.15
N ALA A 374 4.17 0.05 -19.51
CA ALA A 374 3.31 -0.98 -20.07
C ALA A 374 2.68 -0.53 -21.41
N ALA A 375 2.19 0.72 -21.51
CA ALA A 375 1.70 1.26 -22.77
C ALA A 375 2.77 1.24 -23.88
N GLY A 376 4.01 1.62 -23.53
CA GLY A 376 5.15 1.55 -24.45
C GLY A 376 5.46 0.13 -24.93
N LEU A 377 5.45 -0.86 -24.01
CA LEU A 377 5.67 -2.26 -24.34
C LEU A 377 4.55 -2.83 -25.24
N ALA A 378 3.29 -2.50 -24.93
CA ALA A 378 2.15 -2.91 -25.74
C ALA A 378 2.22 -2.32 -27.16
N THR A 379 2.57 -1.05 -27.28
CA THR A 379 2.77 -0.39 -28.59
C THR A 379 3.90 -1.05 -29.40
N ALA A 380 4.89 -1.65 -28.72
CA ALA A 380 5.99 -2.38 -29.37
C ALA A 380 5.65 -3.86 -29.68
N GLY A 381 4.42 -4.32 -29.40
CA GLY A 381 3.94 -5.66 -29.76
C GLY A 381 4.10 -6.72 -28.67
N LEU A 382 4.27 -6.31 -27.40
CA LEU A 382 4.22 -7.21 -26.24
C LEU A 382 2.86 -7.09 -25.53
N HIS A 383 2.54 -8.08 -24.69
CA HIS A 383 1.37 -8.02 -23.80
C HIS A 383 1.81 -7.86 -22.35
N PRO A 384 1.86 -6.64 -21.81
CA PRO A 384 2.28 -6.40 -20.43
C PRO A 384 1.18 -6.76 -19.42
N VAL A 385 1.58 -7.46 -18.36
CA VAL A 385 0.77 -7.70 -17.15
C VAL A 385 1.35 -6.87 -16.01
N VAL A 386 0.60 -5.87 -15.55
CA VAL A 386 1.00 -4.98 -14.45
C VAL A 386 0.35 -5.47 -13.17
N ALA A 387 1.12 -6.07 -12.26
CA ALA A 387 0.62 -6.60 -10.99
C ALA A 387 0.97 -5.68 -9.82
N VAL A 388 -0.06 -5.13 -9.17
CA VAL A 388 0.04 -4.22 -8.02
C VAL A 388 -1.11 -4.48 -7.04
N TYR A 389 -1.05 -3.92 -5.83
CA TYR A 389 -2.24 -3.91 -4.97
C TYR A 389 -3.31 -2.95 -5.51
N ALA A 390 -4.57 -3.34 -5.36
CA ALA A 390 -5.71 -2.58 -5.87
C ALA A 390 -5.69 -1.11 -5.37
N THR A 391 -5.39 -0.87 -4.10
CA THR A 391 -5.29 0.49 -3.56
C THR A 391 -4.16 1.31 -4.19
N PHE A 392 -3.06 0.68 -4.63
CA PHE A 392 -1.92 1.40 -5.20
C PHE A 392 -2.12 1.77 -6.67
N LEU A 393 -3.03 1.10 -7.39
CA LEU A 393 -3.43 1.52 -8.73
C LEU A 393 -4.00 2.94 -8.75
N ASN A 394 -4.56 3.42 -7.62
CA ASN A 394 -5.07 4.79 -7.51
C ASN A 394 -4.04 5.84 -7.96
N ARG A 395 -2.73 5.58 -7.77
CA ARG A 395 -1.66 6.48 -8.22
C ARG A 395 -1.46 6.53 -9.72
N ALA A 396 -1.78 5.44 -10.41
CA ALA A 396 -1.59 5.31 -11.86
C ALA A 396 -2.91 5.44 -12.65
N PHE A 397 -3.97 5.96 -12.01
CA PHE A 397 -5.26 6.10 -12.66
C PHE A 397 -5.22 6.97 -13.91
N ASP A 398 -4.56 8.13 -13.83
CA ASP A 398 -4.40 9.03 -14.97
C ASP A 398 -3.64 8.36 -16.13
N GLN A 399 -2.55 7.65 -15.81
CA GLN A 399 -1.73 6.96 -16.81
C GLN A 399 -2.47 5.77 -17.43
N LEU A 400 -3.28 5.05 -16.63
CA LEU A 400 -4.16 4.01 -17.17
C LEU A 400 -5.20 4.62 -18.13
N LEU A 401 -5.80 5.74 -17.76
CA LEU A 401 -6.82 6.42 -18.56
C LEU A 401 -6.22 7.04 -19.85
N MET A 402 -5.13 7.82 -19.70
CA MET A 402 -4.63 8.67 -20.78
C MET A 402 -3.53 8.01 -21.62
N ASP A 403 -2.66 7.20 -20.99
CA ASP A 403 -1.58 6.55 -21.72
C ASP A 403 -1.97 5.16 -22.24
N VAL A 404 -2.75 4.38 -21.48
CA VAL A 404 -3.12 3.01 -21.87
C VAL A 404 -4.46 2.98 -22.62
N ALA A 405 -5.54 3.46 -22.00
CA ALA A 405 -6.89 3.31 -22.57
C ALA A 405 -7.12 4.20 -23.78
N LEU A 406 -6.70 5.47 -23.76
CA LEU A 406 -6.82 6.39 -24.89
C LEU A 406 -6.09 5.84 -26.13
N HIS A 407 -4.95 5.17 -25.93
CA HIS A 407 -4.15 4.57 -27.01
C HIS A 407 -4.57 3.14 -27.36
N LYS A 408 -5.62 2.61 -26.70
CA LYS A 408 -6.13 1.24 -26.92
C LYS A 408 -5.05 0.16 -26.79
N CYS A 409 -4.18 0.32 -25.80
CA CYS A 409 -3.12 -0.65 -25.54
C CYS A 409 -3.67 -1.89 -24.85
N GLY A 410 -3.34 -3.09 -25.33
CA GLY A 410 -3.59 -4.36 -24.67
C GLY A 410 -2.67 -4.53 -23.48
N VAL A 411 -3.11 -4.07 -22.31
CA VAL A 411 -2.41 -4.18 -21.04
C VAL A 411 -3.34 -4.81 -20.01
N THR A 412 -2.89 -5.85 -19.34
CA THR A 412 -3.64 -6.48 -18.24
C THR A 412 -3.15 -5.97 -16.90
N PHE A 413 -4.01 -5.30 -16.13
CA PHE A 413 -3.74 -4.90 -14.75
C PHE A 413 -4.29 -5.97 -13.81
N VAL A 414 -3.42 -6.50 -12.95
CA VAL A 414 -3.80 -7.49 -11.92
C VAL A 414 -3.75 -6.81 -10.56
N LEU A 415 -4.93 -6.71 -9.94
CA LEU A 415 -5.17 -5.99 -8.70
C LEU A 415 -5.33 -6.97 -7.54
N ASP A 416 -4.23 -7.25 -6.87
CA ASP A 416 -4.23 -8.03 -5.63
C ASP A 416 -4.74 -7.16 -4.48
N ARG A 417 -5.33 -7.76 -3.45
CA ARG A 417 -5.95 -7.10 -2.29
C ARG A 417 -7.10 -6.16 -2.64
N ALA A 418 -7.89 -6.51 -3.64
CA ALA A 418 -9.12 -5.80 -3.94
C ALA A 418 -10.16 -5.97 -2.82
N GLY A 419 -11.03 -4.97 -2.66
CA GLY A 419 -12.04 -4.94 -1.61
C GLY A 419 -11.46 -4.70 -0.21
N VAL A 420 -12.06 -5.31 0.81
CA VAL A 420 -11.62 -5.19 2.19
C VAL A 420 -10.40 -6.06 2.43
N THR A 421 -9.26 -5.47 2.79
CA THR A 421 -8.03 -6.20 3.15
C THR A 421 -8.00 -6.62 4.61
N GLY A 422 -8.68 -5.89 5.48
CA GLY A 422 -8.82 -6.20 6.89
C GLY A 422 -7.76 -5.58 7.82
N PRO A 423 -6.75 -6.34 8.30
CA PRO A 423 -5.84 -5.88 9.37
C PRO A 423 -4.96 -4.68 8.99
N ASP A 424 -4.80 -4.39 7.72
CA ASP A 424 -4.00 -3.28 7.22
C ASP A 424 -4.75 -1.93 7.24
N GLY A 425 -6.07 -1.96 7.48
CA GLY A 425 -6.89 -0.79 7.70
C GLY A 425 -7.17 0.08 6.47
N PRO A 426 -7.59 1.34 6.67
CA PRO A 426 -8.21 2.17 5.64
C PRO A 426 -7.32 2.42 4.42
N SER A 427 -6.03 2.55 4.60
CA SER A 427 -5.10 2.87 3.49
C SER A 427 -4.74 1.67 2.60
N HIS A 428 -5.09 0.44 3.01
CA HIS A 428 -4.83 -0.77 2.23
C HIS A 428 -6.08 -1.41 1.64
N ASN A 429 -7.28 -0.97 2.01
CA ASN A 429 -8.50 -1.47 1.39
C ASN A 429 -8.56 -1.05 -0.09
N GLY A 430 -8.58 -2.02 -0.99
CA GLY A 430 -8.70 -1.82 -2.43
C GLY A 430 -10.16 -1.73 -2.86
N MET A 431 -10.92 -0.83 -2.24
CA MET A 431 -12.39 -0.80 -2.35
C MET A 431 -12.95 0.26 -3.29
N TRP A 432 -12.08 0.95 -4.02
CA TRP A 432 -12.48 2.00 -4.96
C TRP A 432 -12.18 1.66 -6.41
N ASP A 433 -11.49 0.55 -6.65
CA ASP A 433 -11.01 0.14 -7.97
C ASP A 433 -12.15 0.06 -9.01
N MET A 434 -13.20 -0.72 -8.75
CA MET A 434 -14.31 -0.83 -9.68
C MET A 434 -15.07 0.50 -9.87
N SER A 435 -15.19 1.33 -8.82
CA SER A 435 -15.83 2.64 -8.93
C SER A 435 -15.04 3.61 -9.80
N MET A 436 -13.74 3.72 -9.54
CA MET A 436 -12.85 4.62 -10.25
C MET A 436 -12.67 4.21 -11.72
N LEU A 437 -12.58 2.91 -11.96
CA LEU A 437 -12.32 2.36 -13.30
C LEU A 437 -13.58 2.30 -14.20
N GLN A 438 -14.79 2.50 -13.66
CA GLN A 438 -16.00 2.57 -14.48
C GLN A 438 -15.96 3.71 -15.51
N VAL A 439 -15.27 4.82 -15.20
CA VAL A 439 -15.20 5.97 -16.10
C VAL A 439 -14.19 5.82 -17.25
N VAL A 440 -13.34 4.79 -17.22
CA VAL A 440 -12.29 4.57 -18.24
C VAL A 440 -12.90 3.99 -19.52
N PRO A 441 -12.85 4.68 -20.65
CA PRO A 441 -13.45 4.17 -21.90
C PRO A 441 -12.75 2.90 -22.39
N GLY A 442 -13.55 1.92 -22.84
CA GLY A 442 -13.05 0.67 -23.41
C GLY A 442 -12.47 -0.34 -22.42
N LEU A 443 -12.08 0.09 -21.22
CA LEU A 443 -11.54 -0.80 -20.19
C LEU A 443 -12.52 -1.92 -19.85
N ARG A 444 -12.01 -3.15 -19.69
CA ARG A 444 -12.78 -4.30 -19.24
C ARG A 444 -12.32 -4.73 -17.84
N ILE A 445 -13.27 -5.07 -16.95
CA ILE A 445 -12.99 -5.46 -15.57
C ILE A 445 -13.59 -6.83 -15.29
N ALA A 446 -12.75 -7.79 -14.90
CA ALA A 446 -13.16 -9.10 -14.40
C ALA A 446 -13.01 -9.18 -12.87
N ALA A 447 -13.96 -9.88 -12.26
CA ALA A 447 -14.00 -10.12 -10.82
C ALA A 447 -14.26 -11.61 -10.57
N PRO A 448 -13.22 -12.46 -10.57
CA PRO A 448 -13.37 -13.90 -10.44
C PRO A 448 -13.98 -14.29 -9.09
N ARG A 449 -14.89 -15.27 -9.10
CA ARG A 449 -15.56 -15.78 -7.89
C ARG A 449 -14.78 -16.89 -7.18
N ASP A 450 -13.92 -17.59 -7.90
CA ASP A 450 -13.07 -18.69 -7.39
C ASP A 450 -11.77 -18.84 -8.20
N ALA A 451 -10.98 -19.85 -7.87
CA ALA A 451 -9.68 -20.09 -8.50
C ALA A 451 -9.79 -20.47 -9.99
N ASP A 452 -10.84 -21.18 -10.38
CA ASP A 452 -11.01 -21.64 -11.75
C ASP A 452 -11.40 -20.46 -12.65
N GLU A 453 -12.27 -19.58 -12.16
CA GLU A 453 -12.61 -18.34 -12.88
C GLU A 453 -11.42 -17.36 -12.93
N LEU A 454 -10.59 -17.27 -11.88
CA LEU A 454 -9.37 -16.46 -11.96
C LEU A 454 -8.46 -16.91 -13.11
N ARG A 455 -8.26 -18.23 -13.25
CA ARG A 455 -7.44 -18.78 -14.35
C ARG A 455 -8.06 -18.49 -15.71
N ALA A 456 -9.37 -18.73 -15.84
CA ALA A 456 -10.09 -18.51 -17.10
C ALA A 456 -10.09 -17.04 -17.51
N GLU A 457 -10.46 -16.15 -16.60
CA GLU A 457 -10.53 -14.70 -16.87
C GLU A 457 -9.14 -14.09 -17.12
N LEU A 458 -8.07 -14.59 -16.46
CA LEU A 458 -6.72 -14.13 -16.76
C LEU A 458 -6.28 -14.51 -18.17
N ARG A 459 -6.60 -15.74 -18.63
CA ARG A 459 -6.35 -16.16 -20.02
C ARG A 459 -7.14 -15.33 -21.02
N GLU A 460 -8.44 -15.11 -20.75
CA GLU A 460 -9.27 -14.23 -21.55
C GLU A 460 -8.69 -12.80 -21.63
N ALA A 461 -8.18 -12.28 -20.50
CA ALA A 461 -7.62 -10.93 -20.43
C ALA A 461 -6.36 -10.75 -21.27
N VAL A 462 -5.43 -11.73 -21.24
CA VAL A 462 -4.18 -11.65 -22.00
C VAL A 462 -4.38 -11.91 -23.51
N ASP A 463 -5.56 -12.35 -23.93
CA ASP A 463 -5.93 -12.47 -25.34
C ASP A 463 -6.59 -11.20 -25.92
N ILE A 464 -6.79 -10.15 -25.08
CA ILE A 464 -7.38 -8.87 -25.48
C ILE A 464 -6.26 -7.86 -25.73
N ASP A 465 -6.00 -7.53 -27.00
CA ASP A 465 -4.85 -6.71 -27.40
C ASP A 465 -5.20 -5.26 -27.77
N ASP A 466 -6.49 -4.90 -27.79
CA ASP A 466 -6.98 -3.61 -28.31
C ASP A 466 -7.60 -2.70 -27.26
N VAL A 467 -7.69 -3.15 -26.00
CA VAL A 467 -8.14 -2.37 -24.83
C VAL A 467 -7.49 -2.87 -23.55
N PRO A 468 -7.36 -2.04 -22.53
CA PRO A 468 -6.88 -2.50 -21.22
C PRO A 468 -7.88 -3.43 -20.54
N THR A 469 -7.35 -4.39 -19.78
CA THR A 469 -8.12 -5.31 -18.95
C THR A 469 -7.68 -5.23 -17.49
N VAL A 470 -8.59 -5.54 -16.57
CA VAL A 470 -8.34 -5.59 -15.13
C VAL A 470 -8.87 -6.91 -14.58
N ILE A 471 -8.04 -7.61 -13.82
CA ILE A 471 -8.42 -8.75 -12.99
C ILE A 471 -8.23 -8.36 -11.53
N ARG A 472 -9.25 -8.53 -10.70
CA ARG A 472 -9.20 -8.14 -9.28
C ARG A 472 -9.57 -9.29 -8.35
N PHE A 473 -8.80 -9.47 -7.26
CA PHE A 473 -9.06 -10.50 -6.25
C PHE A 473 -8.60 -10.07 -4.84
N PRO A 474 -9.19 -10.66 -3.76
CA PRO A 474 -8.91 -10.23 -2.40
C PRO A 474 -7.65 -10.87 -1.81
N LYS A 475 -7.23 -10.36 -0.65
CA LYS A 475 -6.20 -10.93 0.20
C LYS A 475 -6.78 -12.06 1.08
N GLU A 476 -6.95 -13.24 0.54
CA GLU A 476 -7.47 -14.41 1.29
C GLU A 476 -6.96 -15.71 0.68
N SER A 477 -7.24 -16.83 1.33
CA SER A 477 -7.22 -18.14 0.67
C SER A 477 -8.43 -18.25 -0.25
N VAL A 478 -8.29 -18.95 -1.36
CA VAL A 478 -9.43 -19.24 -2.24
C VAL A 478 -10.42 -20.15 -1.53
N GLY A 479 -11.71 -19.91 -1.75
CA GLY A 479 -12.78 -20.78 -1.25
C GLY A 479 -12.96 -22.04 -2.10
N GLU A 480 -13.98 -22.81 -1.76
CA GLU A 480 -14.41 -23.93 -2.61
C GLU A 480 -14.90 -23.42 -3.97
N PRO A 481 -14.69 -24.17 -5.07
CA PRO A 481 -15.22 -23.82 -6.37
C PRO A 481 -16.74 -23.64 -6.37
N VAL A 482 -17.22 -22.66 -7.09
CA VAL A 482 -18.64 -22.35 -7.26
C VAL A 482 -19.03 -22.64 -8.71
N PRO A 483 -19.51 -23.84 -9.04
CA PRO A 483 -19.80 -24.21 -10.43
C PRO A 483 -21.00 -23.43 -10.97
N ALA A 484 -20.91 -22.99 -12.23
CA ALA A 484 -22.04 -22.51 -12.97
C ALA A 484 -22.94 -23.68 -13.43
N ILE A 485 -24.26 -23.46 -13.36
CA ILE A 485 -25.26 -24.43 -13.84
C ILE A 485 -25.71 -24.14 -15.28
N ASP A 486 -25.48 -22.90 -15.75
CA ASP A 486 -25.83 -22.42 -17.07
C ASP A 486 -25.11 -21.09 -17.36
N ARG A 487 -25.22 -20.57 -18.59
CA ARG A 487 -24.66 -19.27 -19.00
C ARG A 487 -25.70 -18.49 -19.82
N ILE A 488 -25.83 -17.18 -19.52
CA ILE A 488 -26.70 -16.23 -20.22
C ILE A 488 -25.84 -15.06 -20.68
N GLY A 489 -25.63 -14.91 -22.00
CA GLY A 489 -24.64 -13.98 -22.52
C GLY A 489 -23.23 -14.36 -22.01
N GLY A 490 -22.52 -13.41 -21.41
CA GLY A 490 -21.23 -13.63 -20.72
C GLY A 490 -21.36 -13.98 -19.24
N MET A 491 -22.57 -13.97 -18.67
CA MET A 491 -22.83 -14.19 -17.25
C MET A 491 -23.04 -15.68 -16.93
N ASP A 492 -22.40 -16.16 -15.87
CA ASP A 492 -22.66 -17.48 -15.34
C ASP A 492 -23.90 -17.49 -14.44
N VAL A 493 -24.78 -18.48 -14.61
CA VAL A 493 -25.91 -18.72 -13.72
C VAL A 493 -25.47 -19.69 -12.65
N LEU A 494 -25.50 -19.25 -11.39
CA LEU A 494 -25.06 -20.03 -10.22
C LEU A 494 -26.24 -20.75 -9.53
N HIS A 495 -27.44 -20.15 -9.62
CA HIS A 495 -28.68 -20.70 -9.10
C HIS A 495 -29.86 -20.17 -9.91
N ARG A 496 -30.85 -21.01 -10.15
CA ARG A 496 -32.08 -20.64 -10.85
C ARG A 496 -33.30 -21.27 -10.17
N ALA A 497 -34.24 -20.45 -9.79
CA ALA A 497 -35.56 -20.90 -9.34
C ALA A 497 -36.58 -20.77 -10.48
N ASP A 498 -37.64 -21.58 -10.43
CA ASP A 498 -38.80 -21.40 -11.30
C ASP A 498 -39.58 -20.16 -10.89
N ASP A 499 -39.97 -19.33 -11.85
CA ASP A 499 -40.72 -18.07 -11.63
C ASP A 499 -40.10 -17.21 -10.50
N PRO A 500 -38.86 -16.68 -10.67
CA PRO A 500 -38.09 -16.05 -9.62
C PRO A 500 -38.58 -14.64 -9.30
N ASP A 501 -38.51 -14.26 -8.01
CA ASP A 501 -38.86 -12.92 -7.53
C ASP A 501 -37.65 -11.96 -7.61
N VAL A 502 -36.43 -12.46 -7.35
CA VAL A 502 -35.23 -11.64 -7.21
C VAL A 502 -34.12 -12.11 -8.15
N LEU A 503 -33.53 -11.16 -8.85
CA LEU A 503 -32.25 -11.36 -9.54
C LEU A 503 -31.12 -10.87 -8.62
N LEU A 504 -30.29 -11.82 -8.15
CA LEU A 504 -29.08 -11.54 -7.38
C LEU A 504 -27.89 -11.52 -8.34
N VAL A 505 -27.27 -10.36 -8.49
CA VAL A 505 -26.01 -10.19 -9.25
C VAL A 505 -24.87 -10.26 -8.25
N ALA A 506 -24.18 -11.37 -8.25
CA ALA A 506 -23.09 -11.70 -7.32
C ALA A 506 -21.75 -11.30 -7.93
N VAL A 507 -21.11 -10.26 -7.40
CA VAL A 507 -19.84 -9.78 -7.93
C VAL A 507 -18.68 -10.56 -7.28
N GLY A 508 -18.04 -11.40 -8.08
CA GLY A 508 -16.83 -12.10 -7.73
C GLY A 508 -16.91 -12.91 -6.43
N VAL A 509 -15.99 -12.66 -5.53
CA VAL A 509 -15.82 -13.38 -4.25
C VAL A 509 -17.03 -13.34 -3.31
N LEU A 510 -18.06 -12.53 -3.62
CA LEU A 510 -19.32 -12.52 -2.87
C LEU A 510 -20.36 -13.52 -3.41
N ALA A 511 -20.04 -14.31 -4.43
CA ALA A 511 -20.91 -15.37 -4.94
C ALA A 511 -21.40 -16.35 -3.84
N PRO A 512 -20.55 -16.86 -2.93
CA PRO A 512 -21.01 -17.70 -1.83
C PRO A 512 -21.95 -16.99 -0.85
N VAL A 513 -21.78 -15.68 -0.65
CA VAL A 513 -22.69 -14.85 0.18
C VAL A 513 -24.07 -14.77 -0.47
N CYS A 514 -24.12 -14.54 -1.78
CA CYS A 514 -25.35 -14.46 -2.55
C CYS A 514 -26.10 -15.79 -2.60
N LEU A 515 -25.40 -16.91 -2.79
CA LEU A 515 -26.00 -18.25 -2.78
C LEU A 515 -26.64 -18.57 -1.42
N LYS A 516 -25.94 -18.32 -0.32
CA LYS A 516 -26.47 -18.50 1.03
C LYS A 516 -27.63 -17.53 1.32
N ALA A 517 -27.59 -16.31 0.80
CA ALA A 517 -28.70 -15.36 0.91
C ALA A 517 -29.94 -15.87 0.14
N ALA A 518 -29.74 -16.45 -1.06
CA ALA A 518 -30.82 -17.07 -1.83
C ALA A 518 -31.47 -18.25 -1.10
N ASP A 519 -30.69 -19.10 -0.42
CA ASP A 519 -31.21 -20.19 0.41
C ASP A 519 -32.06 -19.66 1.59
N LEU A 520 -31.60 -18.59 2.26
CA LEU A 520 -32.36 -17.95 3.34
C LEU A 520 -33.66 -17.34 2.84
N LEU A 521 -33.65 -16.69 1.67
CA LEU A 521 -34.81 -16.11 1.02
C LEU A 521 -35.83 -17.18 0.61
N ALA A 522 -35.34 -18.30 0.06
CA ALA A 522 -36.19 -19.44 -0.30
C ALA A 522 -36.91 -20.04 0.92
N GLY A 523 -36.26 -20.09 2.08
CA GLY A 523 -36.90 -20.45 3.36
C GLY A 523 -38.04 -19.52 3.76
N GLY A 524 -38.04 -18.28 3.29
CA GLY A 524 -39.13 -17.27 3.43
C GLY A 524 -40.09 -17.22 2.26
N GLY A 525 -39.99 -18.13 1.28
CA GLY A 525 -40.87 -18.19 0.10
C GLY A 525 -40.50 -17.21 -1.01
N ILE A 526 -39.32 -16.55 -0.96
CA ILE A 526 -38.80 -15.66 -1.99
C ILE A 526 -37.84 -16.45 -2.89
N ARG A 527 -38.12 -16.52 -4.17
CA ARG A 527 -37.37 -17.30 -5.15
C ARG A 527 -36.35 -16.42 -5.86
N CYS A 528 -35.12 -16.91 -6.01
CA CYS A 528 -34.00 -16.15 -6.56
C CYS A 528 -33.41 -16.81 -7.80
N THR A 529 -32.96 -15.99 -8.74
CA THR A 529 -31.91 -16.33 -9.70
C THR A 529 -30.62 -15.66 -9.23
N VAL A 530 -29.49 -16.39 -9.17
CA VAL A 530 -28.19 -15.86 -8.83
C VAL A 530 -27.30 -15.93 -10.06
N VAL A 531 -26.74 -14.80 -10.49
CA VAL A 531 -25.81 -14.72 -11.62
C VAL A 531 -24.49 -14.09 -11.19
N ASP A 532 -23.40 -14.59 -11.76
CA ASP A 532 -22.07 -13.97 -11.69
C ASP A 532 -21.77 -13.32 -13.03
N PRO A 533 -21.58 -11.99 -13.08
CA PRO A 533 -21.26 -11.32 -14.34
C PRO A 533 -19.91 -11.70 -14.93
N ARG A 534 -18.98 -12.29 -14.15
CA ARG A 534 -17.58 -12.53 -14.52
C ARG A 534 -16.87 -11.21 -14.89
N TRP A 535 -17.18 -10.69 -16.07
CA TRP A 535 -16.78 -9.34 -16.50
C TRP A 535 -17.83 -8.34 -16.04
N VAL A 536 -17.48 -7.53 -15.05
CA VAL A 536 -18.38 -6.53 -14.45
C VAL A 536 -18.42 -5.22 -15.24
N LYS A 537 -17.48 -5.05 -16.16
CA LYS A 537 -17.44 -3.98 -17.15
C LYS A 537 -16.93 -4.52 -18.49
N PRO A 538 -17.66 -4.26 -19.60
CA PRO A 538 -19.00 -3.63 -19.65
C PRO A 538 -20.06 -4.51 -18.96
N VAL A 539 -21.18 -3.91 -18.56
CA VAL A 539 -22.35 -4.67 -18.11
C VAL A 539 -22.89 -5.48 -19.30
N ASP A 540 -23.17 -6.77 -19.07
CA ASP A 540 -23.64 -7.67 -20.11
C ASP A 540 -25.03 -7.24 -20.63
N GLU A 541 -25.19 -7.23 -21.95
CA GLU A 541 -26.42 -6.79 -22.60
C GLU A 541 -27.64 -7.67 -22.25
N GLN A 542 -27.41 -8.93 -21.87
CA GLN A 542 -28.47 -9.86 -21.46
C GLN A 542 -28.96 -9.61 -20.02
N LEU A 543 -28.29 -8.74 -19.27
CA LEU A 543 -28.69 -8.46 -17.89
C LEU A 543 -30.06 -7.75 -17.84
N ALA A 544 -30.30 -6.76 -18.70
CA ALA A 544 -31.54 -6.02 -18.71
C ALA A 544 -32.77 -6.90 -19.10
N PRO A 545 -32.73 -7.70 -20.17
CA PRO A 545 -33.80 -8.66 -20.46
C PRO A 545 -34.01 -9.72 -19.36
N LEU A 546 -32.93 -10.12 -18.67
CA LEU A 546 -33.05 -11.03 -17.55
C LEU A 546 -33.75 -10.35 -16.35
N ALA A 547 -33.39 -9.09 -16.05
CA ALA A 547 -33.95 -8.32 -14.96
C ALA A 547 -35.46 -8.10 -15.09
N GLU A 548 -36.01 -7.90 -16.30
CA GLU A 548 -37.45 -7.74 -16.56
C GLU A 548 -38.31 -8.90 -16.04
N ARG A 549 -37.72 -10.08 -15.90
CA ARG A 549 -38.41 -11.28 -15.39
C ARG A 549 -38.47 -11.37 -13.89
N HIS A 550 -37.97 -10.35 -13.19
CA HIS A 550 -37.83 -10.33 -11.73
C HIS A 550 -38.54 -9.10 -11.14
N ARG A 551 -38.96 -9.21 -9.89
CA ARG A 551 -39.61 -8.11 -9.15
C ARG A 551 -38.61 -7.14 -8.55
N LEU A 552 -37.36 -7.60 -8.34
CA LEU A 552 -36.28 -6.84 -7.73
C LEU A 552 -34.92 -7.32 -8.29
N VAL A 553 -34.02 -6.40 -8.59
CA VAL A 553 -32.60 -6.67 -8.83
C VAL A 553 -31.79 -6.30 -7.59
N ALA A 554 -30.89 -7.16 -7.18
CA ALA A 554 -29.96 -6.90 -6.07
C ALA A 554 -28.53 -7.16 -6.51
N VAL A 555 -27.66 -6.14 -6.49
CA VAL A 555 -26.23 -6.25 -6.81
C VAL A 555 -25.44 -6.28 -5.53
N VAL A 556 -24.56 -7.26 -5.35
CA VAL A 556 -23.73 -7.45 -4.15
C VAL A 556 -22.27 -7.43 -4.56
N GLU A 557 -21.53 -6.41 -4.10
CA GLU A 557 -20.16 -6.13 -4.52
C GLU A 557 -19.23 -5.83 -3.34
N ASP A 558 -17.98 -6.28 -3.40
CA ASP A 558 -16.91 -5.94 -2.45
C ASP A 558 -16.15 -4.69 -2.93
N ASN A 559 -16.91 -3.59 -3.08
CA ASN A 559 -16.44 -2.31 -3.56
C ASN A 559 -17.32 -1.19 -3.01
N SER A 560 -16.88 0.06 -3.11
CA SER A 560 -17.73 1.22 -2.79
C SER A 560 -19.02 1.18 -3.60
N ARG A 561 -20.15 1.42 -2.92
CA ARG A 561 -21.46 1.53 -3.59
C ARG A 561 -21.53 2.70 -4.57
N ALA A 562 -20.80 3.78 -4.27
CA ALA A 562 -20.77 4.96 -5.13
C ALA A 562 -19.94 4.67 -6.39
N GLY A 563 -20.58 4.70 -7.54
CA GLY A 563 -19.94 4.45 -8.85
C GLY A 563 -19.51 3.01 -9.11
N GLY A 564 -19.82 2.04 -8.22
CA GLY A 564 -19.50 0.64 -8.39
C GLY A 564 -20.38 -0.10 -9.41
N VAL A 565 -20.30 -1.43 -9.41
CA VAL A 565 -21.05 -2.30 -10.34
C VAL A 565 -22.55 -2.10 -10.21
N GLY A 566 -23.06 -1.95 -8.97
CA GLY A 566 -24.48 -1.65 -8.77
C GLY A 566 -24.93 -0.34 -9.41
N SER A 567 -24.08 0.67 -9.48
CA SER A 567 -24.36 1.92 -10.20
C SER A 567 -24.37 1.71 -11.71
N ALA A 568 -23.42 0.94 -12.24
CA ALA A 568 -23.35 0.61 -13.66
C ALA A 568 -24.55 -0.23 -14.13
N VAL A 569 -24.95 -1.22 -13.34
CA VAL A 569 -26.19 -2.01 -13.59
C VAL A 569 -27.41 -1.12 -13.58
N GLY A 570 -27.54 -0.21 -12.58
CA GLY A 570 -28.65 0.74 -12.55
C GLY A 570 -28.71 1.67 -13.77
N GLN A 571 -27.56 2.08 -14.32
CA GLN A 571 -27.49 2.84 -15.56
C GLN A 571 -27.93 1.99 -16.74
N ALA A 572 -27.41 0.75 -16.87
CA ALA A 572 -27.76 -0.15 -17.97
C ALA A 572 -29.25 -0.49 -18.00
N LEU A 573 -29.89 -0.72 -16.84
CA LEU A 573 -31.34 -0.95 -16.75
C LEU A 573 -32.14 0.27 -17.24
N ARG A 574 -31.76 1.48 -16.85
CA ARG A 574 -32.42 2.71 -17.30
C ARG A 574 -32.25 2.95 -18.79
N ASP A 575 -31.06 2.75 -19.32
CA ASP A 575 -30.78 2.90 -20.76
C ASP A 575 -31.57 1.90 -21.62
N ALA A 576 -31.82 0.69 -21.10
CA ALA A 576 -32.65 -0.33 -21.71
C ALA A 576 -34.16 -0.11 -21.47
N GLY A 577 -34.59 0.91 -20.73
CA GLY A 577 -36.00 1.16 -20.42
C GLY A 577 -36.63 0.17 -19.42
N VAL A 578 -35.81 -0.58 -18.68
CA VAL A 578 -36.24 -1.59 -17.71
C VAL A 578 -36.54 -0.93 -16.36
N ASP A 579 -37.81 -0.93 -15.96
CA ASP A 579 -38.28 -0.34 -14.69
C ASP A 579 -38.43 -1.40 -13.60
N VAL A 580 -37.32 -2.00 -13.18
CA VAL A 580 -37.27 -2.93 -12.05
C VAL A 580 -36.52 -2.29 -10.89
N PRO A 581 -37.08 -2.32 -9.65
CA PRO A 581 -36.37 -1.80 -8.49
C PRO A 581 -35.00 -2.42 -8.30
N LEU A 582 -34.01 -1.57 -8.00
CA LEU A 582 -32.63 -1.97 -7.77
C LEU A 582 -32.25 -1.75 -6.29
N ARG A 583 -31.56 -2.71 -5.71
CA ARG A 583 -30.87 -2.59 -4.42
C ARG A 583 -29.40 -2.89 -4.60
N THR A 584 -28.55 -2.04 -4.06
CA THR A 584 -27.10 -2.20 -4.10
C THR A 584 -26.56 -2.47 -2.70
N PHE A 585 -25.76 -3.51 -2.59
CA PHE A 585 -25.05 -3.93 -1.39
C PHE A 585 -23.57 -3.82 -1.68
N GLY A 586 -22.88 -3.00 -0.95
CA GLY A 586 -21.46 -2.73 -1.12
C GLY A 586 -20.94 -1.89 0.04
N ILE A 587 -19.70 -1.51 -0.03
CA ILE A 587 -19.03 -0.73 1.00
C ILE A 587 -19.64 0.68 1.05
N PRO A 588 -20.06 1.16 2.24
CA PRO A 588 -20.60 2.51 2.40
C PRO A 588 -19.52 3.58 2.14
N ASP A 589 -19.96 4.83 1.93
CA ASP A 589 -19.09 5.98 1.70
C ASP A 589 -18.38 6.42 2.99
N GLN A 590 -17.40 5.60 3.40
CA GLN A 590 -16.58 5.83 4.60
C GLN A 590 -15.26 5.05 4.52
N PHE A 591 -14.22 5.53 5.23
CA PHE A 591 -13.03 4.74 5.49
C PHE A 591 -13.33 3.64 6.51
N LEU A 592 -12.87 2.42 6.23
CA LEU A 592 -13.11 1.27 7.11
C LEU A 592 -11.95 1.09 8.08
N ALA A 593 -12.24 0.94 9.36
CA ALA A 593 -11.25 0.64 10.39
C ALA A 593 -10.62 -0.75 10.16
N HIS A 594 -9.44 -0.96 10.75
CA HIS A 594 -8.76 -2.25 10.72
C HIS A 594 -9.51 -3.31 11.55
N GLY A 595 -9.43 -4.56 11.11
CA GLY A 595 -10.06 -5.73 11.72
C GLY A 595 -9.89 -6.96 10.84
N LYS A 596 -10.40 -8.10 11.23
CA LYS A 596 -10.45 -9.24 10.30
C LYS A 596 -11.45 -8.94 9.18
N ARG A 597 -11.14 -9.34 7.94
CA ARG A 597 -12.02 -9.10 6.78
C ARG A 597 -13.47 -9.49 7.06
N ALA A 598 -13.71 -10.67 7.60
CA ALA A 598 -15.07 -11.14 7.91
C ALA A 598 -15.79 -10.25 8.94
N GLU A 599 -15.07 -9.73 9.95
CA GLU A 599 -15.63 -8.81 10.95
C GLU A 599 -16.03 -7.48 10.29
N VAL A 600 -15.15 -6.94 9.44
CA VAL A 600 -15.41 -5.69 8.73
C VAL A 600 -16.58 -5.85 7.75
N LEU A 601 -16.65 -6.94 7.00
CA LEU A 601 -17.79 -7.23 6.11
C LEU A 601 -19.11 -7.37 6.88
N ALA A 602 -19.09 -7.97 8.07
CA ALA A 602 -20.26 -8.07 8.93
C ALA A 602 -20.71 -6.69 9.44
N ASP A 603 -19.77 -5.83 9.86
CA ASP A 603 -20.09 -4.47 10.33
C ASP A 603 -20.78 -3.61 9.28
N ILE A 604 -20.45 -3.80 8.00
CA ILE A 604 -21.07 -3.06 6.89
C ILE A 604 -22.27 -3.77 6.25
N GLY A 605 -22.71 -4.91 6.81
CA GLY A 605 -23.89 -5.64 6.38
C GLY A 605 -23.73 -6.45 5.08
N LEU A 606 -22.49 -6.85 4.74
CA LEU A 606 -22.20 -7.75 3.62
C LEU A 606 -22.12 -9.21 4.09
N THR A 607 -23.16 -9.66 4.79
CA THR A 607 -23.35 -11.05 5.20
C THR A 607 -24.60 -11.65 4.57
N PRO A 608 -24.69 -12.98 4.44
CA PRO A 608 -25.89 -13.63 3.88
C PRO A 608 -27.20 -13.23 4.57
N VAL A 609 -27.17 -13.13 5.91
CA VAL A 609 -28.34 -12.79 6.73
C VAL A 609 -28.79 -11.35 6.48
N GLU A 610 -27.86 -10.39 6.50
CA GLU A 610 -28.16 -8.99 6.28
C GLU A 610 -28.63 -8.71 4.84
N VAL A 611 -27.99 -9.33 3.85
CA VAL A 611 -28.40 -9.22 2.44
C VAL A 611 -29.82 -9.76 2.27
N ALA A 612 -30.11 -10.98 2.76
CA ALA A 612 -31.44 -11.59 2.68
C ALA A 612 -32.49 -10.76 3.41
N GLY A 613 -32.21 -10.30 4.63
CA GLY A 613 -33.13 -9.48 5.42
C GLY A 613 -33.51 -8.17 4.73
N ARG A 614 -32.54 -7.46 4.17
CA ARG A 614 -32.77 -6.19 3.44
C ARG A 614 -33.51 -6.41 2.11
N ILE A 615 -33.29 -7.54 1.42
CA ILE A 615 -34.05 -7.91 0.22
C ILE A 615 -35.51 -8.20 0.59
N SER A 616 -35.77 -9.01 1.62
CA SER A 616 -37.13 -9.31 2.11
C SER A 616 -37.90 -8.05 2.49
N ALA A 617 -37.25 -7.14 3.23
CA ALA A 617 -37.83 -5.86 3.61
C ALA A 617 -38.18 -4.99 2.38
N ALA A 618 -37.32 -4.98 1.35
CA ALA A 618 -37.56 -4.20 0.14
C ALA A 618 -38.78 -4.73 -0.65
N LEU A 619 -38.94 -6.04 -0.76
CA LEU A 619 -40.10 -6.66 -1.42
C LEU A 619 -41.37 -6.40 -0.65
N ALA A 620 -41.37 -6.56 0.68
CA ALA A 620 -42.52 -6.30 1.53
C ALA A 620 -42.98 -4.82 1.45
N ALA A 621 -42.04 -3.88 1.43
CA ALA A 621 -42.34 -2.45 1.25
C ALA A 621 -43.04 -2.15 -0.09
N LYS A 622 -42.58 -2.79 -1.18
CA LYS A 622 -43.18 -2.67 -2.50
C LYS A 622 -44.63 -3.20 -2.49
N GLU A 623 -44.85 -4.38 -1.93
CA GLU A 623 -46.20 -4.97 -1.83
C GLU A 623 -47.18 -4.09 -1.02
N ALA A 624 -46.70 -3.48 0.06
CA ALA A 624 -47.50 -2.55 0.86
C ALA A 624 -47.87 -1.28 0.06
N ALA A 625 -46.92 -0.73 -0.72
CA ALA A 625 -47.19 0.44 -1.57
C ALA A 625 -48.23 0.13 -2.65
N THR A 626 -48.11 -1.00 -3.33
CA THR A 626 -49.07 -1.43 -4.37
C THR A 626 -50.49 -1.60 -3.80
N ARG A 627 -50.63 -2.25 -2.63
CA ARG A 627 -51.91 -2.42 -1.96
C ARG A 627 -52.55 -1.08 -1.55
N THR A 628 -51.75 -0.10 -1.18
CA THR A 628 -52.23 1.23 -0.81
C THR A 628 -52.74 1.98 -2.04
N GLU A 629 -52.10 1.88 -3.17
CA GLU A 629 -52.52 2.44 -4.45
C GLU A 629 -53.85 1.81 -4.94
N GLU A 630 -53.95 0.47 -4.86
CA GLU A 630 -55.18 -0.26 -5.24
C GLU A 630 -56.36 0.01 -4.29
N SER A 631 -56.11 0.30 -3.02
CA SER A 631 -57.15 0.61 -2.01
C SER A 631 -57.57 2.09 -2.01
N GLY A 632 -56.81 2.98 -2.66
CA GLY A 632 -57.08 4.42 -2.77
C GLY A 632 -57.69 4.85 -4.13
N ALA A 633 -57.77 3.91 -5.13
CA ALA A 633 -58.45 4.06 -6.39
C ALA A 633 -59.87 3.46 -6.31
#